data_f077919b68d942a3d86664e00c13d865
#
_entry.id   f077919b68d942a3d86664e00c13d865
#
_cell.length_a   1.000
_cell.length_b   1.000
_cell.length_c   1.000
_cell.angle_alpha   90.00
_cell.angle_beta   90.00
_cell.angle_gamma   90.00
#
_symmetry.space_group_name_H-M   'P 1'
#
loop_
_entity.id
_entity.type
_entity.pdbx_description
1 polymer ?
#
loop_
_entity_poly.entity_id
_entity_poly.type
_entity_poly.pdbx_seq_one_letter_code
_entity_poly.pdbx_strand_id
1 'polypeptide(L)'
;VSRGLGDVYKRQVLDGVFNHVSDDSVYFDRYYEYLEDGTDTIGAYPYWAYVYDAMSEKKISKEEAEKQAKEYFTAEYGITNYDYTEWFDVFSDTTLKDDNDDEVCDSVGLRAGKPVYGYDGWWGYDSMPIIKATNGSEYQTGTWAEEVIGKNETSKTADNSVTQYWLSKGMDGWRLDVANEVSDETWQHFRKSVKALDSDNVIIGEIWTDAVKYLMGDMYDSVMNYMFRGAAIAYAKGGDSKNALNTLERLRERYPKEAFYAMMNLVDSHDTTRLLSYLDGIDDDRNQKEIAEAFPTYENTSDAAKQKQYLVALMQFTYAGAPTIYYGDELGMVGADDPDDRRAMIWGEGNENLVKWYAKLAAIRSSYSALRTGSVEPVYGTDKEILGYVRSDDSDIMLVLMNNSAADKSVTVNVAELGINAAELADVITGNSCSAAGGSVTVNVPAYNGVILTDKGHVKQVSVDEENLKPGFDPAYKIKAEERAVKVTGVSLKKTEITLQKGKTANISENVVVAPQNATNTAVKYKTSDKTVASVDKDGNVTANAKGTATITVTTKDGMFTSECKVTVGDQVQAAKIKLNKTKLSLKKGKTYTLK
;
A
#
# COMPACT_ATOMS: atom_id res chain seq x y z
N VAL A 1 -8.07 13.93 -6.42
CA VAL A 1 -6.72 14.38 -6.07
C VAL A 1 -6.45 15.66 -6.85
N SER A 2 -6.36 16.81 -6.18
CA SER A 2 -6.03 18.08 -6.83
C SER A 2 -4.51 18.14 -6.97
N ARG A 3 -4.01 18.15 -8.20
CA ARG A 3 -2.60 18.45 -8.47
C ARG A 3 -2.32 19.90 -8.06
N GLY A 4 -1.55 20.10 -6.98
CA GLY A 4 -1.00 21.42 -6.66
C GLY A 4 0.01 21.87 -7.70
N LEU A 5 0.28 23.17 -7.79
CA LEU A 5 1.26 23.75 -8.74
C LEU A 5 2.67 23.12 -8.64
N GLY A 6 3.03 22.52 -7.50
CA GLY A 6 4.29 21.79 -7.30
C GLY A 6 4.32 20.38 -7.90
N ASP A 7 3.19 19.81 -8.29
CA ASP A 7 3.09 18.42 -8.76
C ASP A 7 3.19 18.28 -10.28
N VAL A 8 3.31 19.37 -11.02
CA VAL A 8 3.36 19.36 -12.51
C VAL A 8 4.54 18.54 -13.06
N TYR A 9 5.59 18.36 -12.27
CA TYR A 9 6.80 17.60 -12.63
C TYR A 9 6.89 16.24 -11.93
N LYS A 10 5.92 15.87 -11.09
CA LYS A 10 5.88 14.57 -10.40
C LYS A 10 4.94 13.64 -11.13
N ARG A 11 5.40 12.40 -11.35
CA ARG A 11 4.57 11.30 -11.83
C ARG A 11 4.09 10.48 -10.64
N GLN A 12 2.83 10.05 -10.67
CA GLN A 12 2.21 9.25 -9.62
C GLN A 12 1.88 7.86 -10.17
N VAL A 13 2.42 6.85 -9.50
CA VAL A 13 2.14 5.43 -9.78
C VAL A 13 1.34 4.90 -8.61
N LEU A 14 0.18 4.29 -8.89
CA LEU A 14 -0.66 3.66 -7.87
C LEU A 14 -0.26 2.21 -7.67
N ASP A 15 -0.52 1.71 -6.47
CA ASP A 15 -0.44 0.30 -6.17
C ASP A 15 -1.72 -0.40 -6.61
N GLY A 16 -1.60 -1.46 -7.40
CA GLY A 16 -2.68 -2.25 -7.96
C GLY A 16 -2.66 -3.67 -7.39
N VAL A 17 -3.48 -3.92 -6.38
CA VAL A 17 -3.70 -5.26 -5.82
C VAL A 17 -4.81 -5.92 -6.64
N PHE A 18 -4.44 -6.72 -7.63
CA PHE A 18 -5.38 -7.38 -8.55
C PHE A 18 -5.47 -8.89 -8.37
N ASN A 19 -4.62 -9.48 -7.53
CA ASN A 19 -4.64 -10.91 -7.24
C ASN A 19 -5.73 -11.29 -6.22
N HIS A 20 -5.95 -10.44 -5.24
CA HIS A 20 -6.92 -10.67 -4.15
C HIS A 20 -7.60 -9.36 -3.75
N VAL A 21 -8.61 -9.46 -2.90
CA VAL A 21 -9.30 -8.30 -2.31
C VAL A 21 -9.40 -8.52 -0.79
N SER A 22 -9.81 -7.48 -0.05
CA SER A 22 -10.21 -7.67 1.35
C SER A 22 -11.51 -8.46 1.44
N ASP A 23 -11.64 -9.30 2.44
CA ASP A 23 -12.86 -10.08 2.71
C ASP A 23 -14.06 -9.20 3.06
N ASP A 24 -13.83 -7.96 3.52
CA ASP A 24 -14.86 -6.93 3.73
C ASP A 24 -15.12 -6.05 2.50
N SER A 25 -14.52 -6.35 1.34
CA SER A 25 -14.77 -5.61 0.10
C SER A 25 -16.19 -5.84 -0.42
N VAL A 26 -16.73 -4.88 -1.20
CA VAL A 26 -18.04 -5.01 -1.86
C VAL A 26 -18.12 -6.24 -2.78
N TYR A 27 -16.99 -6.68 -3.32
CA TYR A 27 -16.90 -7.83 -4.23
C TYR A 27 -17.11 -9.17 -3.50
N PHE A 28 -16.59 -9.27 -2.26
CA PHE A 28 -16.67 -10.51 -1.47
C PHE A 28 -17.74 -10.44 -0.39
N ASP A 29 -17.78 -9.36 0.40
CA ASP A 29 -18.79 -9.05 1.43
C ASP A 29 -18.98 -10.14 2.48
N ARG A 30 -17.87 -10.66 3.06
CA ARG A 30 -17.93 -11.73 4.07
C ARG A 30 -18.88 -11.41 5.21
N TYR A 31 -18.96 -10.13 5.62
CA TYR A 31 -19.71 -9.67 6.77
C TYR A 31 -21.11 -9.15 6.44
N TYR A 32 -21.57 -9.25 5.18
CA TYR A 32 -22.88 -8.81 4.71
C TYR A 32 -23.12 -7.29 4.85
N GLU A 33 -22.06 -6.48 4.89
CA GLU A 33 -22.18 -5.03 5.08
C GLU A 33 -22.85 -4.35 3.90
N TYR A 34 -22.47 -4.75 2.68
CA TYR A 34 -22.97 -4.13 1.44
C TYR A 34 -24.35 -4.64 1.05
N LEU A 35 -24.69 -5.86 1.41
CA LEU A 35 -26.03 -6.42 1.20
C LEU A 35 -27.10 -5.58 1.92
N GLU A 36 -26.77 -5.04 3.09
CA GLU A 36 -27.67 -4.20 3.87
C GLU A 36 -27.70 -2.75 3.42
N ASP A 37 -26.69 -2.26 2.72
CA ASP A 37 -26.59 -0.87 2.27
C ASP A 37 -27.44 -0.58 1.01
N GLY A 38 -28.15 -1.56 0.44
CA GLY A 38 -29.10 -1.40 -0.66
C GLY A 38 -28.42 -1.26 -2.02
N THR A 39 -27.30 -1.93 -2.23
CA THR A 39 -26.68 -2.11 -3.56
C THR A 39 -27.56 -3.02 -4.42
N ASP A 40 -27.46 -2.91 -5.73
CA ASP A 40 -28.13 -3.82 -6.67
C ASP A 40 -27.30 -5.06 -6.99
N THR A 41 -26.06 -5.13 -6.48
CA THR A 41 -25.09 -6.21 -6.70
C THR A 41 -24.76 -6.90 -5.37
N ILE A 42 -24.74 -8.23 -5.37
CA ILE A 42 -24.39 -9.04 -4.20
C ILE A 42 -22.91 -9.43 -4.22
N GLY A 43 -22.24 -9.35 -3.05
CA GLY A 43 -20.92 -9.94 -2.86
C GLY A 43 -20.95 -11.48 -2.98
N ALA A 44 -19.81 -12.07 -3.29
CA ALA A 44 -19.72 -13.51 -3.53
C ALA A 44 -20.08 -14.35 -2.29
N TYR A 45 -19.58 -13.96 -1.11
CA TYR A 45 -19.73 -14.77 0.10
C TYR A 45 -21.19 -14.90 0.59
N PRO A 46 -22.02 -13.85 0.70
CA PRO A 46 -23.43 -13.98 1.06
C PRO A 46 -24.19 -14.92 0.16
N TYR A 47 -23.94 -14.86 -1.16
CA TYR A 47 -24.60 -15.70 -2.14
C TYR A 47 -24.26 -17.18 -1.97
N TRP A 48 -22.95 -17.51 -1.96
CA TRP A 48 -22.51 -18.90 -1.84
C TRP A 48 -22.83 -19.50 -0.48
N ALA A 49 -22.74 -18.71 0.59
CA ALA A 49 -23.13 -19.16 1.92
C ALA A 49 -24.62 -19.54 1.98
N TYR A 50 -25.50 -18.77 1.34
CA TYR A 50 -26.93 -19.15 1.23
C TYR A 50 -27.10 -20.43 0.42
N VAL A 51 -26.39 -20.57 -0.69
CA VAL A 51 -26.45 -21.77 -1.53
C VAL A 51 -26.10 -23.03 -0.73
N TYR A 52 -24.99 -23.00 0.01
CA TYR A 52 -24.53 -24.15 0.80
C TYR A 52 -25.41 -24.42 2.02
N ASP A 53 -25.95 -23.39 2.68
CA ASP A 53 -26.96 -23.56 3.73
C ASP A 53 -28.21 -24.27 3.17
N ALA A 54 -28.72 -23.82 2.03
CA ALA A 54 -29.90 -24.41 1.40
C ALA A 54 -29.68 -25.86 0.96
N MET A 55 -28.52 -26.17 0.38
CA MET A 55 -28.13 -27.55 0.04
C MET A 55 -28.10 -28.44 1.29
N SER A 56 -27.52 -27.98 2.37
CA SER A 56 -27.35 -28.72 3.60
C SER A 56 -28.68 -28.92 4.35
N GLU A 57 -29.45 -27.83 4.53
CA GLU A 57 -30.69 -27.83 5.31
C GLU A 57 -31.85 -28.52 4.56
N LYS A 58 -32.01 -28.23 3.26
CA LYS A 58 -33.16 -28.71 2.44
C LYS A 58 -32.85 -29.96 1.65
N LYS A 59 -31.58 -30.42 1.60
CA LYS A 59 -31.13 -31.60 0.82
C LYS A 59 -31.45 -31.47 -0.68
N ILE A 60 -31.29 -30.30 -1.25
CA ILE A 60 -31.54 -29.99 -2.67
C ILE A 60 -30.23 -29.96 -3.46
N SER A 61 -30.31 -29.98 -4.79
CA SER A 61 -29.12 -29.84 -5.66
C SER A 61 -28.56 -28.43 -5.62
N LYS A 62 -27.31 -28.26 -6.10
CA LYS A 62 -26.67 -26.96 -6.20
C LYS A 62 -27.46 -26.01 -7.11
N GLU A 63 -27.89 -26.48 -8.26
CA GLU A 63 -28.67 -25.69 -9.23
C GLU A 63 -30.00 -25.18 -8.63
N GLU A 64 -30.68 -26.03 -7.85
CA GLU A 64 -31.93 -25.63 -7.19
C GLU A 64 -31.65 -24.65 -6.05
N ALA A 65 -30.54 -24.82 -5.34
CA ALA A 65 -30.10 -23.88 -4.28
C ALA A 65 -29.70 -22.51 -4.84
N GLU A 66 -28.98 -22.48 -5.96
CA GLU A 66 -28.64 -21.23 -6.67
C GLU A 66 -29.87 -20.48 -7.17
N LYS A 67 -30.83 -21.20 -7.69
CA LYS A 67 -32.12 -20.62 -8.09
C LYS A 67 -32.84 -19.98 -6.90
N GLN A 68 -32.95 -20.71 -5.78
CA GLN A 68 -33.57 -20.20 -4.56
C GLN A 68 -32.79 -19.01 -3.97
N ALA A 69 -31.46 -19.01 -4.06
CA ALA A 69 -30.64 -17.88 -3.65
C ALA A 69 -30.98 -16.62 -4.46
N LYS A 70 -31.02 -16.73 -5.79
CA LYS A 70 -31.40 -15.61 -6.67
C LYS A 70 -32.80 -15.09 -6.37
N GLU A 71 -33.78 -15.99 -6.21
CA GLU A 71 -35.15 -15.61 -5.85
C GLU A 71 -35.21 -14.88 -4.50
N TYR A 72 -34.50 -15.39 -3.49
CA TYR A 72 -34.46 -14.81 -2.15
C TYR A 72 -33.80 -13.41 -2.15
N PHE A 73 -32.59 -13.27 -2.69
CA PHE A 73 -31.87 -12.01 -2.67
C PHE A 73 -32.55 -10.93 -3.54
N THR A 74 -33.15 -11.34 -4.66
CA THR A 74 -33.93 -10.39 -5.47
C THR A 74 -35.18 -9.91 -4.73
N ALA A 75 -35.90 -10.79 -4.06
CA ALA A 75 -37.16 -10.45 -3.37
C ALA A 75 -36.90 -9.62 -2.08
N GLU A 76 -35.87 -10.00 -1.29
CA GLU A 76 -35.65 -9.44 0.03
C GLU A 76 -34.80 -8.18 -0.01
N TYR A 77 -33.79 -8.15 -0.90
CA TYR A 77 -32.77 -7.06 -0.96
C TYR A 77 -32.78 -6.27 -2.27
N GLY A 78 -33.56 -6.69 -3.26
CA GLY A 78 -33.64 -6.03 -4.56
C GLY A 78 -32.41 -6.29 -5.46
N ILE A 79 -31.63 -7.33 -5.18
CA ILE A 79 -30.45 -7.67 -5.97
C ILE A 79 -30.85 -8.06 -7.39
N THR A 80 -30.21 -7.44 -8.36
CA THR A 80 -30.40 -7.70 -9.80
C THR A 80 -29.12 -8.12 -10.50
N ASN A 81 -27.95 -7.86 -9.90
CA ASN A 81 -26.65 -8.23 -10.42
C ASN A 81 -25.96 -9.27 -9.51
N TYR A 82 -25.48 -10.35 -10.11
CA TYR A 82 -24.81 -11.49 -9.48
C TYR A 82 -23.40 -11.72 -10.01
N ASP A 83 -22.79 -10.73 -10.68
CA ASP A 83 -21.51 -10.88 -11.37
C ASP A 83 -20.37 -11.27 -10.42
N TYR A 84 -20.32 -10.69 -9.22
CA TYR A 84 -19.27 -10.96 -8.25
C TYR A 84 -19.25 -12.41 -7.74
N THR A 85 -20.37 -13.13 -7.86
CA THR A 85 -20.45 -14.54 -7.43
C THR A 85 -19.55 -15.45 -8.26
N GLU A 86 -19.19 -15.04 -9.46
CA GLU A 86 -18.32 -15.79 -10.37
C GLU A 86 -16.82 -15.44 -10.19
N TRP A 87 -16.50 -14.43 -9.40
CA TRP A 87 -15.12 -13.94 -9.26
C TRP A 87 -14.29 -14.74 -8.26
N PHE A 88 -14.91 -15.51 -7.38
CA PHE A 88 -14.27 -16.21 -6.28
C PHE A 88 -14.69 -17.67 -6.22
N ASP A 89 -13.77 -18.52 -5.75
CA ASP A 89 -14.08 -19.90 -5.42
C ASP A 89 -14.38 -20.02 -3.92
N VAL A 90 -15.66 -20.18 -3.58
CA VAL A 90 -16.16 -20.44 -2.23
C VAL A 90 -16.57 -21.90 -2.13
N PHE A 91 -16.17 -22.60 -1.06
CA PHE A 91 -16.32 -24.04 -0.87
C PHE A 91 -17.31 -24.36 0.25
N SER A 92 -17.83 -25.59 0.24
CA SER A 92 -18.75 -26.06 1.29
C SER A 92 -18.04 -26.57 2.56
N ASP A 93 -16.71 -26.50 2.63
CA ASP A 93 -15.93 -26.85 3.80
C ASP A 93 -15.50 -25.60 4.59
N THR A 94 -14.89 -25.79 5.76
CA THR A 94 -14.58 -24.72 6.72
C THR A 94 -13.10 -24.68 7.08
N THR A 95 -12.19 -25.02 6.16
CA THR A 95 -10.75 -25.10 6.40
C THR A 95 -10.03 -23.82 5.99
N LEU A 96 -10.22 -22.72 6.72
CA LEU A 96 -9.44 -21.50 6.55
C LEU A 96 -8.36 -21.37 7.61
N LYS A 97 -7.29 -20.63 7.30
CA LYS A 97 -6.36 -20.12 8.30
C LYS A 97 -6.95 -18.87 8.94
N ASP A 98 -6.86 -18.84 10.25
CA ASP A 98 -7.12 -17.66 11.04
C ASP A 98 -5.86 -16.77 11.02
N ASP A 99 -5.95 -15.56 10.45
CA ASP A 99 -4.82 -14.63 10.32
C ASP A 99 -4.79 -13.55 11.41
N ASN A 100 -5.84 -13.46 12.23
CA ASN A 100 -5.89 -12.54 13.36
C ASN A 100 -5.55 -13.20 14.72
N ASP A 101 -5.20 -14.49 14.72
CA ASP A 101 -4.75 -15.27 15.88
C ASP A 101 -5.81 -15.42 16.99
N ASP A 102 -7.11 -15.27 16.68
CA ASP A 102 -8.19 -15.42 17.66
C ASP A 102 -8.82 -16.83 17.68
N GLU A 103 -8.29 -17.77 16.89
CA GLU A 103 -8.72 -19.17 16.75
C GLU A 103 -10.16 -19.35 16.22
N VAL A 104 -10.78 -18.29 15.71
CA VAL A 104 -12.16 -18.31 15.24
C VAL A 104 -12.23 -17.69 13.86
N CYS A 105 -12.56 -18.50 12.86
CA CYS A 105 -13.05 -17.98 11.57
C CYS A 105 -14.35 -17.23 11.82
N ASP A 106 -14.27 -15.93 12.00
CA ASP A 106 -15.38 -15.13 12.52
C ASP A 106 -16.61 -15.14 11.61
N SER A 107 -17.69 -15.63 12.16
CA SER A 107 -19.02 -15.43 11.61
C SER A 107 -19.72 -14.34 12.44
N VAL A 108 -19.77 -13.13 11.91
CA VAL A 108 -20.42 -11.98 12.59
C VAL A 108 -21.68 -11.53 11.83
N GLY A 109 -22.51 -10.74 12.48
CA GLY A 109 -23.70 -10.16 11.87
C GLY A 109 -24.73 -11.21 11.48
N LEU A 110 -25.21 -11.19 10.25
CA LEU A 110 -26.26 -12.10 9.74
C LEU A 110 -25.86 -13.57 9.73
N ARG A 111 -24.58 -13.88 9.84
CA ARG A 111 -24.05 -15.25 9.88
C ARG A 111 -23.79 -15.76 11.30
N ALA A 112 -24.07 -14.99 12.35
CA ALA A 112 -23.83 -15.40 13.72
C ALA A 112 -24.47 -16.77 14.03
N GLY A 113 -23.66 -17.73 14.46
CA GLY A 113 -24.09 -19.11 14.76
C GLY A 113 -24.32 -20.01 13.53
N LYS A 114 -24.02 -19.55 12.32
CA LYS A 114 -24.05 -20.34 11.08
C LYS A 114 -22.64 -20.85 10.74
N PRO A 115 -22.51 -21.93 9.93
CA PRO A 115 -21.21 -22.37 9.44
C PRO A 115 -20.47 -21.27 8.66
N VAL A 116 -19.17 -21.19 8.84
CA VAL A 116 -18.29 -20.40 7.98
C VAL A 116 -17.79 -21.29 6.86
N TYR A 117 -17.95 -20.85 5.62
CA TYR A 117 -17.54 -21.60 4.43
C TYR A 117 -16.16 -21.16 3.98
N GLY A 118 -15.34 -22.13 3.56
CA GLY A 118 -14.00 -21.90 3.05
C GLY A 118 -14.00 -21.23 1.67
N TYR A 119 -12.89 -20.62 1.33
CA TYR A 119 -12.62 -20.04 0.01
C TYR A 119 -11.12 -19.97 -0.24
N ASP A 120 -10.74 -19.77 -1.50
CA ASP A 120 -9.35 -19.54 -1.82
C ASP A 120 -8.91 -18.18 -1.32
N GLY A 121 -8.04 -18.19 -0.31
CA GLY A 121 -7.37 -17.00 0.24
C GLY A 121 -5.90 -16.97 -0.15
N TRP A 122 -5.33 -15.78 -0.34
CA TRP A 122 -3.90 -15.61 -0.63
C TRP A 122 -3.06 -16.22 0.48
N TRP A 123 -2.24 -17.22 0.11
CA TRP A 123 -1.54 -18.13 1.04
C TRP A 123 -2.44 -18.82 2.07
N GLY A 124 -3.74 -18.86 1.80
CA GLY A 124 -4.77 -19.47 2.65
C GLY A 124 -5.30 -18.56 3.76
N TYR A 125 -4.92 -17.29 3.79
CA TYR A 125 -5.44 -16.32 4.75
C TYR A 125 -6.88 -15.93 4.43
N ASP A 126 -7.70 -15.83 5.47
CA ASP A 126 -9.13 -15.59 5.33
C ASP A 126 -9.48 -14.13 5.08
N SER A 127 -8.60 -13.19 5.43
CA SER A 127 -8.79 -11.77 5.13
C SER A 127 -8.55 -11.39 3.65
N MET A 128 -7.99 -12.31 2.85
CA MET A 128 -7.51 -12.00 1.49
C MET A 128 -8.03 -12.99 0.43
N PRO A 129 -9.36 -13.02 0.14
CA PRO A 129 -9.92 -13.89 -0.89
C PRO A 129 -9.32 -13.60 -2.27
N ILE A 130 -8.87 -14.67 -2.95
CA ILE A 130 -8.25 -14.60 -4.29
C ILE A 130 -9.32 -14.44 -5.36
N ILE A 131 -9.03 -13.55 -6.31
CA ILE A 131 -9.84 -13.40 -7.52
C ILE A 131 -9.51 -14.54 -8.48
N LYS A 132 -10.46 -15.40 -8.72
CA LYS A 132 -10.36 -16.61 -9.57
C LYS A 132 -9.83 -16.33 -10.97
N ALA A 133 -10.26 -15.22 -11.58
CA ALA A 133 -9.82 -14.81 -12.91
C ALA A 133 -8.32 -14.55 -13.02
N THR A 134 -7.65 -14.26 -11.90
CA THR A 134 -6.21 -13.93 -11.88
C THR A 134 -5.34 -15.13 -11.50
N ASN A 135 -5.90 -16.11 -10.82
CA ASN A 135 -5.16 -17.27 -10.29
C ASN A 135 -5.02 -18.42 -11.31
N GLY A 136 -5.65 -18.31 -12.46
CA GLY A 136 -5.61 -19.37 -13.49
C GLY A 136 -4.54 -19.15 -14.55
N SER A 137 -4.30 -20.20 -15.35
CA SER A 137 -3.48 -20.12 -16.58
C SER A 137 -4.21 -19.45 -17.75
N GLU A 138 -5.52 -19.22 -17.62
CA GLU A 138 -6.35 -18.64 -18.66
C GLU A 138 -6.97 -17.33 -18.19
N TYR A 139 -6.85 -16.30 -19.02
CA TYR A 139 -7.52 -15.03 -18.81
C TYR A 139 -9.03 -15.21 -18.89
N GLN A 140 -9.74 -14.83 -17.85
CA GLN A 140 -11.21 -14.86 -17.86
C GLN A 140 -11.73 -13.52 -18.38
N THR A 141 -12.21 -13.53 -19.61
CA THR A 141 -13.04 -12.44 -20.13
C THR A 141 -14.39 -12.51 -19.42
N GLY A 142 -14.87 -11.43 -18.91
CA GLY A 142 -16.16 -11.38 -18.22
C GLY A 142 -16.25 -10.10 -17.42
N THR A 143 -17.18 -10.08 -16.51
CA THR A 143 -17.50 -8.88 -15.73
C THR A 143 -16.32 -8.37 -14.92
N TRP A 144 -15.45 -9.25 -14.39
CA TRP A 144 -14.22 -8.84 -13.73
C TRP A 144 -13.27 -8.06 -14.65
N ALA A 145 -13.01 -8.61 -15.83
CA ALA A 145 -12.12 -7.94 -16.80
C ALA A 145 -12.69 -6.59 -17.26
N GLU A 146 -14.01 -6.51 -17.47
CA GLU A 146 -14.68 -5.27 -17.81
C GLU A 146 -14.61 -4.21 -16.69
N GLU A 147 -14.80 -4.63 -15.44
CA GLU A 147 -14.80 -3.72 -14.29
C GLU A 147 -13.40 -3.30 -13.86
N VAL A 148 -12.42 -4.20 -13.91
CA VAL A 148 -11.06 -3.94 -13.42
C VAL A 148 -10.14 -3.44 -14.52
N ILE A 149 -10.07 -4.11 -15.67
CA ILE A 149 -9.13 -3.79 -16.75
C ILE A 149 -9.72 -2.78 -17.73
N GLY A 150 -10.95 -2.99 -18.18
CA GLY A 150 -11.66 -2.13 -19.13
C GLY A 150 -12.38 -2.90 -20.22
N LYS A 151 -13.51 -2.34 -20.68
CA LYS A 151 -14.36 -2.96 -21.71
C LYS A 151 -13.71 -3.02 -23.09
N ASN A 152 -12.78 -2.12 -23.37
CA ASN A 152 -12.10 -2.03 -24.63
C ASN A 152 -10.63 -1.67 -24.43
N GLU A 153 -9.77 -2.67 -24.44
CA GLU A 153 -8.32 -2.57 -24.25
C GLU A 153 -7.59 -1.71 -25.30
N THR A 154 -8.23 -1.33 -26.38
CA THR A 154 -7.66 -0.49 -27.44
C THR A 154 -8.25 0.92 -27.45
N SER A 155 -9.16 1.23 -26.54
CA SER A 155 -9.79 2.54 -26.46
C SER A 155 -8.79 3.61 -25.98
N LYS A 156 -8.78 4.74 -26.67
CA LYS A 156 -8.05 5.95 -26.27
C LYS A 156 -8.86 6.83 -25.32
N THR A 157 -10.08 6.44 -25.01
CA THR A 157 -10.95 7.13 -24.07
C THR A 157 -11.19 6.21 -22.90
N ALA A 158 -10.84 6.68 -21.71
CA ALA A 158 -11.01 5.92 -20.48
C ALA A 158 -12.50 5.60 -20.25
N ASP A 159 -12.77 4.38 -19.84
CA ASP A 159 -14.03 3.96 -19.28
C ASP A 159 -14.01 4.08 -17.73
N ASN A 160 -15.01 3.52 -17.05
CA ASN A 160 -15.10 3.55 -15.60
C ASN A 160 -14.45 2.33 -14.92
N SER A 161 -13.70 1.49 -15.66
CA SER A 161 -12.94 0.40 -15.05
C SER A 161 -11.91 0.95 -14.06
N VAL A 162 -11.56 0.15 -13.06
CA VAL A 162 -10.61 0.57 -12.00
C VAL A 162 -9.30 1.09 -12.62
N THR A 163 -8.72 0.33 -13.54
CA THR A 163 -7.45 0.68 -14.20
C THR A 163 -7.54 2.00 -14.95
N GLN A 164 -8.54 2.16 -15.81
CA GLN A 164 -8.63 3.33 -16.68
C GLN A 164 -9.18 4.56 -15.98
N TYR A 165 -10.07 4.38 -14.99
CA TYR A 165 -10.60 5.49 -14.19
C TYR A 165 -9.49 6.27 -13.50
N TRP A 166 -8.59 5.60 -12.79
CA TRP A 166 -7.50 6.28 -12.07
C TRP A 166 -6.49 6.94 -13.01
N LEU A 167 -6.15 6.30 -14.14
CA LEU A 167 -5.32 6.93 -15.18
C LEU A 167 -5.99 8.21 -15.71
N SER A 168 -7.32 8.20 -15.93
CA SER A 168 -8.07 9.39 -16.35
C SER A 168 -8.07 10.52 -15.33
N LYS A 169 -7.84 10.21 -14.04
CA LYS A 169 -7.68 11.22 -12.97
C LYS A 169 -6.27 11.79 -12.88
N GLY A 170 -5.38 11.36 -13.77
CA GLY A 170 -4.03 11.88 -13.90
C GLY A 170 -2.96 11.07 -13.18
N MET A 171 -3.21 9.80 -12.90
CA MET A 171 -2.16 8.86 -12.53
C MET A 171 -1.31 8.54 -13.76
N ASP A 172 -0.03 8.26 -13.56
CA ASP A 172 0.95 8.02 -14.62
C ASP A 172 1.32 6.54 -14.75
N GLY A 173 0.67 5.65 -14.01
CA GLY A 173 0.92 4.21 -14.09
C GLY A 173 0.51 3.41 -12.87
N TRP A 174 0.92 2.14 -12.88
CA TRP A 174 0.59 1.14 -11.86
C TRP A 174 1.84 0.38 -11.39
N ARG A 175 1.99 0.20 -10.08
CA ARG A 175 2.77 -0.88 -9.49
C ARG A 175 1.81 -2.05 -9.24
N LEU A 176 2.20 -3.26 -9.59
CA LEU A 176 1.35 -4.44 -9.53
C LEU A 176 1.83 -5.34 -8.40
N ASP A 177 0.97 -5.49 -7.40
CA ASP A 177 1.17 -6.34 -6.24
C ASP A 177 1.10 -7.82 -6.61
N VAL A 178 1.94 -8.65 -5.96
CA VAL A 178 1.97 -10.12 -6.16
C VAL A 178 1.96 -10.50 -7.64
N ALA A 179 2.70 -9.76 -8.46
CA ALA A 179 2.57 -9.79 -9.91
C ALA A 179 2.89 -11.15 -10.54
N ASN A 180 3.72 -11.97 -9.88
CA ASN A 180 4.07 -13.32 -10.35
C ASN A 180 2.96 -14.37 -10.11
N GLU A 181 1.96 -14.09 -9.30
CA GLU A 181 0.83 -15.00 -9.01
C GLU A 181 -0.40 -14.74 -9.87
N VAL A 182 -0.38 -13.69 -10.68
CA VAL A 182 -1.40 -13.39 -11.68
C VAL A 182 -0.96 -13.91 -13.05
N SER A 183 -1.90 -14.38 -13.88
CA SER A 183 -1.59 -14.98 -15.18
C SER A 183 -0.94 -14.00 -16.15
N ASP A 184 -0.02 -14.50 -16.96
CA ASP A 184 0.67 -13.72 -18.02
C ASP A 184 -0.34 -13.08 -18.98
N GLU A 185 -1.39 -13.81 -19.33
CA GLU A 185 -2.45 -13.34 -20.22
C GLU A 185 -3.22 -12.15 -19.63
N THR A 186 -3.53 -12.19 -18.34
CA THR A 186 -4.13 -11.05 -17.62
C THR A 186 -3.25 -9.80 -17.73
N TRP A 187 -1.94 -9.94 -17.51
CA TRP A 187 -1.01 -8.81 -17.61
C TRP A 187 -0.84 -8.28 -19.03
N GLN A 188 -0.92 -9.14 -20.04
CA GLN A 188 -0.89 -8.72 -21.44
C GLN A 188 -2.12 -7.89 -21.81
N HIS A 189 -3.31 -8.26 -21.33
CA HIS A 189 -4.53 -7.48 -21.50
C HIS A 189 -4.49 -6.17 -20.70
N PHE A 190 -4.01 -6.22 -19.47
CA PHE A 190 -3.81 -5.04 -18.62
C PHE A 190 -2.90 -4.01 -19.31
N ARG A 191 -1.75 -4.47 -19.83
CA ARG A 191 -0.83 -3.60 -20.57
C ARG A 191 -1.50 -2.95 -21.78
N LYS A 192 -2.25 -3.68 -22.58
CA LYS A 192 -2.96 -3.12 -23.72
C LYS A 192 -3.89 -1.98 -23.29
N SER A 193 -4.67 -2.21 -22.24
CA SER A 193 -5.61 -1.23 -21.68
C SER A 193 -4.89 0.03 -21.18
N VAL A 194 -3.82 -0.13 -20.42
CA VAL A 194 -3.03 0.99 -19.87
C VAL A 194 -2.37 1.80 -20.97
N LYS A 195 -1.70 1.12 -21.92
CA LYS A 195 -0.94 1.77 -23.00
C LYS A 195 -1.81 2.38 -24.09
N ALA A 196 -3.06 1.93 -24.24
CA ALA A 196 -4.00 2.52 -25.16
C ALA A 196 -4.39 3.96 -24.77
N LEU A 197 -4.48 4.25 -23.48
CA LEU A 197 -4.77 5.60 -22.98
C LEU A 197 -3.59 6.54 -23.16
N ASP A 198 -2.41 6.11 -22.74
CA ASP A 198 -1.16 6.84 -22.93
C ASP A 198 0.00 5.84 -22.93
N SER A 199 0.83 5.86 -23.99
CA SER A 199 2.01 5.00 -24.11
C SER A 199 3.05 5.24 -23.01
N ASP A 200 3.06 6.43 -22.41
CA ASP A 200 3.99 6.84 -21.35
C ASP A 200 3.55 6.39 -19.94
N ASN A 201 2.33 5.87 -19.78
CA ASN A 201 1.91 5.25 -18.52
C ASN A 201 2.83 4.07 -18.19
N VAL A 202 3.40 4.05 -16.99
CA VAL A 202 4.35 3.02 -16.58
C VAL A 202 3.65 1.84 -15.90
N ILE A 203 4.18 0.63 -16.13
CA ILE A 203 3.75 -0.60 -15.44
C ILE A 203 4.96 -1.21 -14.75
N ILE A 204 4.91 -1.32 -13.42
CA ILE A 204 5.98 -1.86 -12.58
C ILE A 204 5.45 -3.10 -11.88
N GLY A 205 6.05 -4.27 -12.11
CA GLY A 205 5.66 -5.50 -11.40
C GLY A 205 6.46 -5.67 -10.10
N GLU A 206 5.81 -6.18 -9.07
CA GLU A 206 6.51 -6.70 -7.91
C GLU A 206 6.98 -8.12 -8.21
N ILE A 207 8.28 -8.27 -8.48
CA ILE A 207 8.93 -9.55 -8.75
C ILE A 207 10.20 -9.64 -7.93
N TRP A 208 10.24 -10.60 -7.02
CA TRP A 208 11.36 -10.80 -6.07
C TRP A 208 12.57 -11.50 -6.68
N THR A 209 12.40 -12.15 -7.81
CA THR A 209 13.40 -12.99 -8.46
C THR A 209 13.71 -12.50 -9.87
N ASP A 210 14.20 -13.38 -10.74
CA ASP A 210 14.49 -13.08 -12.14
C ASP A 210 13.20 -12.77 -12.92
N ALA A 211 13.13 -11.56 -13.45
CA ALA A 211 11.93 -11.02 -14.09
C ALA A 211 11.97 -11.04 -15.62
N VAL A 212 12.96 -11.71 -16.25
CA VAL A 212 13.18 -11.62 -17.70
C VAL A 212 11.91 -11.87 -18.52
N LYS A 213 11.09 -12.88 -18.16
CA LYS A 213 9.89 -13.20 -18.95
C LYS A 213 8.87 -12.07 -18.97
N TYR A 214 8.79 -11.29 -17.91
CA TYR A 214 7.82 -10.19 -17.77
C TYR A 214 8.23 -8.91 -18.45
N LEU A 215 9.52 -8.78 -18.81
CA LEU A 215 10.13 -7.57 -19.36
C LEU A 215 10.31 -7.62 -20.90
N MET A 216 9.71 -8.63 -21.56
CA MET A 216 9.87 -8.82 -23.00
C MET A 216 9.03 -7.87 -23.86
N GLY A 217 8.34 -6.91 -23.24
CA GLY A 217 7.62 -5.83 -23.92
C GLY A 217 6.10 -6.00 -23.99
N ASP A 218 5.56 -7.11 -23.49
CA ASP A 218 4.15 -7.45 -23.56
C ASP A 218 3.43 -7.41 -22.18
N MET A 219 4.17 -7.27 -21.06
CA MET A 219 3.61 -7.20 -19.72
C MET A 219 4.08 -5.93 -18.99
N TYR A 220 5.31 -5.88 -18.45
CA TYR A 220 5.78 -4.75 -17.65
C TYR A 220 6.83 -3.90 -18.37
N ASP A 221 6.95 -2.64 -17.97
CA ASP A 221 8.06 -1.76 -18.37
C ASP A 221 9.25 -1.91 -17.41
N SER A 222 8.97 -2.24 -16.16
CA SER A 222 9.94 -2.32 -15.05
C SER A 222 9.45 -3.29 -13.99
N VAL A 223 10.35 -3.63 -13.06
CA VAL A 223 10.00 -4.35 -11.83
C VAL A 223 10.72 -3.74 -10.63
N MET A 224 10.21 -4.02 -9.43
CA MET A 224 10.91 -3.78 -8.17
C MET A 224 12.16 -4.68 -8.14
N ASN A 225 13.37 -4.07 -8.20
CA ASN A 225 14.62 -4.78 -8.43
C ASN A 225 15.22 -5.36 -7.15
N TYR A 226 14.58 -6.37 -6.56
CA TYR A 226 15.08 -7.07 -5.38
C TYR A 226 16.42 -7.76 -5.61
N MET A 227 16.76 -8.11 -6.87
CA MET A 227 18.08 -8.64 -7.21
C MET A 227 19.18 -7.58 -7.01
N PHE A 228 18.91 -6.31 -7.34
CA PHE A 228 19.81 -5.19 -7.03
C PHE A 228 19.94 -5.00 -5.50
N ARG A 229 18.81 -4.99 -4.76
CA ARG A 229 18.79 -4.93 -3.28
C ARG A 229 19.74 -5.98 -2.70
N GLY A 230 19.59 -7.24 -3.11
CA GLY A 230 20.41 -8.34 -2.63
C GLY A 230 21.90 -8.12 -2.90
N ALA A 231 22.28 -7.70 -4.11
CA ALA A 231 23.66 -7.45 -4.48
C ALA A 231 24.29 -6.28 -3.71
N ALA A 232 23.57 -5.16 -3.60
CA ALA A 232 24.05 -3.95 -2.95
C ALA A 232 24.25 -4.15 -1.44
N ILE A 233 23.27 -4.76 -0.76
CA ILE A 233 23.33 -5.00 0.68
C ILE A 233 24.38 -6.08 1.00
N ALA A 234 24.43 -7.18 0.26
CA ALA A 234 25.45 -8.22 0.47
C ALA A 234 26.86 -7.63 0.34
N TYR A 235 27.09 -6.79 -0.67
CA TYR A 235 28.36 -6.09 -0.81
C TYR A 235 28.63 -5.16 0.39
N ALA A 236 27.71 -4.31 0.79
CA ALA A 236 27.88 -3.39 1.90
C ALA A 236 28.12 -4.09 3.26
N LYS A 237 27.56 -5.30 3.44
CA LYS A 237 27.79 -6.16 4.62
C LYS A 237 29.17 -6.86 4.60
N GLY A 238 30.04 -6.59 3.62
CA GLY A 238 31.41 -7.13 3.51
C GLY A 238 31.54 -8.29 2.52
N GLY A 239 30.53 -8.50 1.66
CA GLY A 239 30.57 -9.48 0.58
C GLY A 239 31.61 -9.16 -0.48
N ASP A 240 32.02 -10.19 -1.24
CA ASP A 240 32.98 -10.05 -2.34
C ASP A 240 32.38 -9.22 -3.48
N SER A 241 33.10 -8.16 -3.89
CA SER A 241 32.71 -7.26 -4.98
C SER A 241 32.42 -7.98 -6.29
N LYS A 242 33.15 -9.06 -6.58
CA LYS A 242 32.95 -9.87 -7.78
C LYS A 242 31.57 -10.55 -7.79
N ASN A 243 31.08 -11.00 -6.63
CA ASN A 243 29.75 -11.63 -6.54
C ASN A 243 28.65 -10.59 -6.82
N ALA A 244 28.78 -9.40 -6.28
CA ALA A 244 27.83 -8.30 -6.56
C ALA A 244 27.86 -7.92 -8.04
N LEU A 245 29.04 -7.69 -8.62
CA LEU A 245 29.19 -7.39 -10.04
C LEU A 245 28.61 -8.48 -10.94
N ASN A 246 28.89 -9.77 -10.66
CA ASN A 246 28.35 -10.87 -11.44
C ASN A 246 26.82 -10.94 -11.40
N THR A 247 26.20 -10.63 -10.26
CA THR A 247 24.75 -10.56 -10.16
C THR A 247 24.19 -9.43 -11.03
N LEU A 248 24.79 -8.24 -10.97
CA LEU A 248 24.37 -7.07 -11.71
C LEU A 248 24.58 -7.24 -13.23
N GLU A 249 25.72 -7.84 -13.63
CA GLU A 249 26.00 -8.14 -15.05
C GLU A 249 25.02 -9.17 -15.61
N ARG A 250 24.66 -10.19 -14.84
CA ARG A 250 23.63 -11.14 -15.26
C ARG A 250 22.30 -10.45 -15.57
N LEU A 251 21.88 -9.46 -14.81
CA LEU A 251 20.68 -8.67 -15.10
C LEU A 251 20.86 -7.87 -16.38
N ARG A 252 22.01 -7.17 -16.52
CA ARG A 252 22.32 -6.36 -17.70
C ARG A 252 22.32 -7.18 -19.00
N GLU A 253 22.86 -8.40 -18.96
CA GLU A 253 22.96 -9.30 -20.13
C GLU A 253 21.61 -9.95 -20.51
N ARG A 254 20.73 -10.15 -19.54
CA ARG A 254 19.46 -10.90 -19.75
C ARG A 254 18.26 -10.03 -20.02
N TYR A 255 18.22 -8.82 -19.43
CA TYR A 255 17.06 -7.96 -19.57
C TYR A 255 17.14 -7.11 -20.84
N PRO A 256 16.01 -6.86 -21.53
CA PRO A 256 15.97 -5.86 -22.60
C PRO A 256 16.55 -4.54 -22.11
N LYS A 257 17.31 -3.86 -22.98
CA LYS A 257 18.03 -2.63 -22.60
C LYS A 257 17.12 -1.59 -21.97
N GLU A 258 15.97 -1.36 -22.56
CA GLU A 258 14.99 -0.37 -22.11
C GLU A 258 14.50 -0.70 -20.70
N ALA A 259 14.14 -1.95 -20.45
CA ALA A 259 13.69 -2.42 -19.13
C ALA A 259 14.84 -2.34 -18.11
N PHE A 260 16.06 -2.76 -18.46
CA PHE A 260 17.21 -2.70 -17.56
C PHE A 260 17.47 -1.29 -17.04
N TYR A 261 17.35 -0.26 -17.89
CA TYR A 261 17.53 1.13 -17.49
C TYR A 261 16.31 1.72 -16.75
N ALA A 262 15.16 1.07 -16.84
CA ALA A 262 13.93 1.46 -16.15
C ALA A 262 13.74 0.73 -14.79
N MET A 263 14.62 -0.22 -14.43
CA MET A 263 14.50 -1.00 -13.20
C MET A 263 14.38 -0.11 -11.96
N MET A 264 13.43 -0.43 -11.09
CA MET A 264 13.21 0.24 -9.82
C MET A 264 14.21 -0.30 -8.78
N ASN A 265 15.39 0.36 -8.67
CA ASN A 265 16.47 -0.08 -7.79
C ASN A 265 16.19 0.32 -6.33
N LEU A 266 15.40 -0.52 -5.63
CA LEU A 266 15.15 -0.36 -4.21
C LEU A 266 16.26 -1.01 -3.36
N VAL A 267 16.34 -0.63 -2.10
CA VAL A 267 17.25 -1.21 -1.09
C VAL A 267 16.48 -1.79 0.10
N ASP A 268 15.24 -1.37 0.26
CA ASP A 268 14.21 -1.93 1.12
C ASP A 268 12.81 -1.52 0.61
N SER A 269 11.77 -1.97 1.27
CA SER A 269 10.38 -1.68 0.94
C SER A 269 9.50 -1.81 2.19
N HIS A 270 8.19 -1.70 2.01
CA HIS A 270 7.19 -1.95 3.05
C HIS A 270 6.98 -3.45 3.38
N ASP A 271 7.74 -4.34 2.75
CA ASP A 271 7.72 -5.80 2.95
C ASP A 271 9.07 -6.35 3.38
N THR A 272 10.00 -5.48 3.78
CA THR A 272 11.34 -5.90 4.20
C THR A 272 11.86 -5.04 5.33
N THR A 273 12.71 -5.61 6.16
CA THR A 273 13.46 -4.86 7.16
C THR A 273 14.13 -3.63 6.54
N ARG A 274 13.99 -2.46 7.20
CA ARG A 274 14.58 -1.21 6.73
C ARG A 274 16.10 -1.31 6.58
N LEU A 275 16.63 -0.64 5.56
CA LEU A 275 18.04 -0.70 5.17
C LEU A 275 18.99 -0.57 6.36
N LEU A 276 18.82 0.46 7.20
CA LEU A 276 19.74 0.69 8.32
C LEU A 276 19.72 -0.46 9.33
N SER A 277 18.53 -0.98 9.67
CA SER A 277 18.37 -2.12 10.57
C SER A 277 18.98 -3.40 9.98
N TYR A 278 18.77 -3.63 8.69
CA TYR A 278 19.34 -4.78 7.99
C TYR A 278 20.87 -4.74 7.94
N LEU A 279 21.46 -3.56 7.71
CA LEU A 279 22.91 -3.35 7.76
C LEU A 279 23.50 -3.55 9.16
N ASP A 280 22.70 -3.36 10.21
CA ASP A 280 23.08 -3.56 11.60
C ASP A 280 22.88 -5.00 12.10
N GLY A 281 22.46 -5.92 11.21
CA GLY A 281 22.40 -7.36 11.47
C GLY A 281 21.01 -7.88 11.80
N ILE A 282 19.97 -7.09 11.60
CA ILE A 282 18.58 -7.54 11.63
C ILE A 282 18.24 -8.06 10.24
N ASP A 283 17.76 -9.27 10.14
CA ASP A 283 17.30 -9.87 8.88
C ASP A 283 15.77 -9.95 8.82
N ASP A 284 15.24 -10.31 7.66
CA ASP A 284 13.81 -10.33 7.39
C ASP A 284 13.05 -11.47 8.12
N ASP A 285 13.78 -12.40 8.81
CA ASP A 285 13.20 -13.61 9.43
C ASP A 285 13.11 -13.53 10.98
N ARG A 286 13.44 -12.39 11.58
CA ARG A 286 13.49 -12.30 13.05
C ARG A 286 12.15 -11.90 13.67
N ASN A 287 12.00 -12.24 14.97
CA ASN A 287 10.87 -11.81 15.77
C ASN A 287 10.82 -10.27 15.89
N GLN A 288 9.91 -9.68 15.17
CA GLN A 288 9.76 -8.24 15.00
C GLN A 288 9.58 -7.49 16.32
N LYS A 289 8.82 -8.05 17.28
CA LYS A 289 8.55 -7.39 18.56
C LYS A 289 9.82 -7.21 19.38
N GLU A 290 10.68 -8.25 19.45
CA GLU A 290 11.94 -8.17 20.19
C GLU A 290 12.90 -7.18 19.57
N ILE A 291 12.87 -7.07 18.23
CA ILE A 291 13.75 -6.19 17.47
C ILE A 291 13.28 -4.73 17.56
N ALA A 292 11.98 -4.49 17.44
CA ALA A 292 11.42 -3.15 17.59
C ALA A 292 11.71 -2.55 18.99
N GLU A 293 11.76 -3.40 20.03
CA GLU A 293 12.15 -3.00 21.39
C GLU A 293 13.66 -2.71 21.49
N ALA A 294 14.51 -3.41 20.72
CA ALA A 294 15.97 -3.25 20.75
C ALA A 294 16.47 -2.05 19.95
N PHE A 295 15.80 -1.71 18.82
CA PHE A 295 16.22 -0.65 17.89
C PHE A 295 15.13 0.39 17.65
N PRO A 296 14.68 1.10 18.70
CA PRO A 296 13.57 2.03 18.57
C PRO A 296 13.91 3.29 17.74
N THR A 297 15.19 3.66 17.62
CA THR A 297 15.63 4.89 16.95
C THR A 297 16.98 4.72 16.23
N TYR A 298 17.32 5.69 15.36
CA TYR A 298 18.60 5.79 14.67
C TYR A 298 19.81 5.72 15.62
N GLU A 299 19.74 6.35 16.78
CA GLU A 299 20.84 6.41 17.75
C GLU A 299 21.26 5.04 18.29
N ASN A 300 20.33 4.09 18.30
CA ASN A 300 20.56 2.73 18.79
C ASN A 300 21.34 1.83 17.82
N THR A 301 21.52 2.27 16.55
CA THR A 301 22.26 1.49 15.55
C THR A 301 23.77 1.75 15.62
N SER A 302 24.57 0.80 15.15
CA SER A 302 26.03 0.93 15.15
C SER A 302 26.53 1.99 14.14
N ASP A 303 27.67 2.61 14.46
CA ASP A 303 28.30 3.55 13.54
C ASP A 303 28.70 2.89 12.20
N ALA A 304 29.05 1.61 12.23
CA ALA A 304 29.38 0.86 11.03
C ALA A 304 28.14 0.70 10.10
N ALA A 305 26.98 0.40 10.65
CA ALA A 305 25.73 0.31 9.87
C ALA A 305 25.38 1.68 9.25
N LYS A 306 25.48 2.74 10.04
CA LYS A 306 25.26 4.12 9.56
C LYS A 306 26.18 4.48 8.40
N GLN A 307 27.47 4.13 8.48
CA GLN A 307 28.42 4.36 7.38
C GLN A 307 28.14 3.51 6.15
N LYS A 308 27.77 2.24 6.32
CA LYS A 308 27.40 1.36 5.20
C LYS A 308 26.17 1.88 4.44
N GLN A 309 25.28 2.60 5.09
CA GLN A 309 24.13 3.22 4.42
C GLN A 309 24.56 4.27 3.39
N TYR A 310 25.61 5.06 3.69
CA TYR A 310 26.19 5.98 2.70
C TYR A 310 26.73 5.25 1.47
N LEU A 311 27.35 4.08 1.66
CA LEU A 311 27.87 3.25 0.57
C LEU A 311 26.73 2.68 -0.30
N VAL A 312 25.67 2.18 0.31
CA VAL A 312 24.50 1.64 -0.42
C VAL A 312 23.83 2.74 -1.23
N ALA A 313 23.61 3.92 -0.64
CA ALA A 313 23.07 5.07 -1.35
C ALA A 313 23.94 5.47 -2.56
N LEU A 314 25.27 5.48 -2.39
CA LEU A 314 26.21 5.76 -3.50
C LEU A 314 25.99 4.79 -4.66
N MET A 315 25.90 3.49 -4.38
CA MET A 315 25.64 2.46 -5.39
C MET A 315 24.29 2.66 -6.07
N GLN A 316 23.25 2.92 -5.29
CA GLN A 316 21.88 3.11 -5.78
C GLN A 316 21.77 4.29 -6.76
N PHE A 317 22.44 5.39 -6.47
CA PHE A 317 22.39 6.61 -7.30
C PHE A 317 23.35 6.59 -8.48
N THR A 318 24.36 5.75 -8.49
CA THR A 318 25.37 5.71 -9.58
C THR A 318 25.20 4.53 -10.53
N TYR A 319 24.53 3.46 -10.10
CA TYR A 319 24.26 2.32 -10.99
C TYR A 319 23.13 2.62 -12.00
N ALA A 320 23.00 1.77 -13.05
CA ALA A 320 21.93 1.86 -14.02
C ALA A 320 20.57 1.45 -13.41
N GLY A 321 19.50 2.14 -13.78
CA GLY A 321 18.15 1.98 -13.23
C GLY A 321 17.69 3.23 -12.47
N ALA A 322 16.49 3.24 -11.96
CA ALA A 322 15.90 4.32 -11.17
C ALA A 322 16.18 4.12 -9.68
N PRO A 323 16.96 5.00 -9.01
CA PRO A 323 17.13 4.92 -7.56
C PRO A 323 15.78 5.12 -6.88
N THR A 324 15.42 4.18 -6.04
CA THR A 324 14.12 4.14 -5.36
C THR A 324 14.34 4.18 -3.86
N ILE A 325 13.85 5.24 -3.22
CA ILE A 325 13.99 5.48 -1.77
C ILE A 325 12.69 5.04 -1.12
N TYR A 326 12.76 4.12 -0.17
CA TYR A 326 11.67 3.90 0.76
C TYR A 326 11.63 5.07 1.75
N TYR A 327 10.46 5.64 2.00
CA TYR A 327 10.36 6.88 2.80
C TYR A 327 11.07 6.75 4.15
N GLY A 328 11.90 7.74 4.47
CA GLY A 328 12.63 7.80 5.72
C GLY A 328 14.02 7.17 5.70
N ASP A 329 14.42 6.46 4.64
CA ASP A 329 15.80 5.96 4.51
C ASP A 329 16.80 7.11 4.50
N GLU A 330 16.44 8.20 3.81
CA GLU A 330 17.24 9.41 3.77
C GLU A 330 17.40 10.08 5.14
N LEU A 331 16.53 9.76 6.10
CA LEU A 331 16.59 10.22 7.48
C LEU A 331 17.31 9.22 8.42
N GLY A 332 17.56 8.00 7.94
CA GLY A 332 18.09 6.91 8.74
C GLY A 332 17.02 6.26 9.63
N MET A 333 15.77 6.16 9.15
CA MET A 333 14.72 5.43 9.87
C MET A 333 15.10 3.98 10.03
N VAL A 334 14.70 3.42 11.17
CA VAL A 334 14.86 2.01 11.53
C VAL A 334 13.49 1.33 11.57
N GLY A 335 13.47 0.02 11.39
CA GLY A 335 12.31 -0.84 11.50
C GLY A 335 12.72 -2.27 11.16
N ALA A 336 12.12 -3.24 11.85
CA ALA A 336 12.24 -4.64 11.50
C ALA A 336 11.35 -4.94 10.28
N ASP A 337 11.16 -6.19 9.96
CA ASP A 337 10.27 -6.64 8.90
C ASP A 337 8.80 -6.21 9.13
N ASP A 338 7.94 -6.38 8.12
CA ASP A 338 6.51 -6.01 8.17
C ASP A 338 5.82 -6.53 9.46
N PRO A 339 5.08 -5.69 10.19
CA PRO A 339 4.67 -4.31 9.91
C PRO A 339 5.56 -3.22 10.56
N ASP A 340 6.67 -3.55 11.22
CA ASP A 340 7.49 -2.56 11.96
C ASP A 340 8.27 -1.63 11.02
N ASP A 341 8.60 -2.06 9.82
CA ASP A 341 9.19 -1.25 8.75
C ASP A 341 8.28 -0.10 8.28
N ARG A 342 6.97 -0.18 8.54
CA ARG A 342 5.94 0.81 8.17
C ARG A 342 5.72 1.89 9.22
N ARG A 343 6.72 2.18 10.06
CA ARG A 343 6.66 3.26 11.05
C ARG A 343 6.36 4.60 10.37
N ALA A 344 5.60 5.47 11.05
CA ALA A 344 5.29 6.80 10.53
C ALA A 344 6.55 7.65 10.27
N MET A 345 6.49 8.47 9.20
CA MET A 345 7.59 9.39 8.85
C MET A 345 7.97 10.30 10.03
N ILE A 346 9.26 10.41 10.31
CA ILE A 346 9.83 11.17 11.43
C ILE A 346 10.19 12.62 11.03
N TRP A 347 9.18 13.41 10.62
CA TRP A 347 9.39 14.79 10.22
C TRP A 347 10.10 15.63 11.30
N GLY A 348 11.16 16.35 10.90
CA GLY A 348 11.95 17.19 11.81
C GLY A 348 12.87 16.41 12.75
N GLU A 349 13.03 15.12 12.53
CA GLU A 349 14.01 14.25 13.21
C GLU A 349 14.89 13.57 12.15
N GLY A 350 15.90 12.83 12.57
CA GLY A 350 16.76 12.05 11.68
C GLY A 350 18.15 12.67 11.44
N ASN A 351 18.86 12.08 10.50
CA ASN A 351 20.27 12.42 10.25
C ASN A 351 20.40 13.45 9.12
N GLU A 352 20.67 14.70 9.50
CA GLU A 352 20.89 15.81 8.55
C GLU A 352 21.99 15.52 7.52
N ASN A 353 23.09 14.90 7.92
CA ASN A 353 24.20 14.60 7.02
C ASN A 353 23.81 13.54 5.98
N LEU A 354 22.97 12.58 6.38
CA LEU A 354 22.47 11.55 5.46
C LEU A 354 21.50 12.17 4.43
N VAL A 355 20.59 13.05 4.87
CA VAL A 355 19.69 13.79 3.96
C VAL A 355 20.51 14.59 2.93
N LYS A 356 21.54 15.31 3.37
CA LYS A 356 22.45 16.04 2.48
C LYS A 356 23.18 15.12 1.52
N TRP A 357 23.55 13.91 1.97
CA TRP A 357 24.19 12.91 1.12
C TRP A 357 23.29 12.44 0.01
N TYR A 358 22.06 12.01 0.31
CA TYR A 358 21.06 11.62 -0.68
C TYR A 358 20.80 12.77 -1.68
N ALA A 359 20.62 13.98 -1.19
CA ALA A 359 20.41 15.15 -2.02
C ALA A 359 21.60 15.43 -2.94
N LYS A 360 22.83 15.29 -2.43
CA LYS A 360 24.06 15.44 -3.23
C LYS A 360 24.17 14.39 -4.32
N LEU A 361 23.91 13.12 -3.99
CA LEU A 361 23.92 12.04 -4.98
C LEU A 361 22.84 12.24 -6.06
N ALA A 362 21.64 12.67 -5.68
CA ALA A 362 20.57 13.01 -6.62
C ALA A 362 20.98 14.16 -7.55
N ALA A 363 21.61 15.20 -7.01
CA ALA A 363 22.11 16.33 -7.80
C ALA A 363 23.25 15.92 -8.75
N ILE A 364 24.19 15.07 -8.30
CA ILE A 364 25.23 14.48 -9.15
C ILE A 364 24.59 13.69 -10.29
N ARG A 365 23.69 12.74 -9.99
CA ARG A 365 23.00 11.94 -10.99
C ARG A 365 22.23 12.81 -11.99
N SER A 366 21.57 13.86 -11.53
CA SER A 366 20.84 14.78 -12.40
C SER A 366 21.76 15.57 -13.32
N SER A 367 22.98 15.90 -12.86
CA SER A 367 23.96 16.68 -13.63
C SER A 367 24.68 15.87 -14.71
N TYR A 368 24.83 14.56 -14.53
CA TYR A 368 25.56 13.68 -15.44
C TYR A 368 24.62 12.68 -16.11
N SER A 369 24.42 12.81 -17.44
CA SER A 369 23.58 11.91 -18.21
C SER A 369 24.13 10.47 -18.22
N ALA A 370 25.45 10.32 -18.20
CA ALA A 370 26.12 9.02 -18.11
C ALA A 370 25.62 8.19 -16.91
N LEU A 371 25.30 8.79 -15.76
CA LEU A 371 24.75 8.10 -14.60
C LEU A 371 23.28 7.68 -14.78
N ARG A 372 22.53 8.38 -15.65
CA ARG A 372 21.11 8.06 -15.93
C ARG A 372 20.95 7.04 -17.04
N THR A 373 21.47 7.33 -18.21
CA THR A 373 21.23 6.59 -19.46
C THR A 373 22.49 6.02 -20.10
N GLY A 374 23.68 6.35 -19.57
CA GLY A 374 24.94 5.85 -20.07
C GLY A 374 25.12 4.34 -19.90
N SER A 375 26.02 3.75 -20.64
CA SER A 375 26.41 2.34 -20.48
C SER A 375 26.90 2.07 -19.05
N VAL A 376 26.89 0.82 -18.64
CA VAL A 376 27.55 0.37 -17.42
C VAL A 376 28.47 -0.80 -17.78
N GLU A 377 29.72 -0.72 -17.36
CA GLU A 377 30.71 -1.76 -17.58
C GLU A 377 31.44 -2.05 -16.27
N PRO A 378 31.52 -3.32 -15.83
CA PRO A 378 32.17 -3.68 -14.58
C PRO A 378 33.69 -3.49 -14.65
N VAL A 379 34.29 -3.10 -13.54
CA VAL A 379 35.74 -3.04 -13.36
C VAL A 379 36.15 -4.11 -12.33
N TYR A 380 36.63 -5.22 -12.83
CA TYR A 380 37.10 -6.33 -12.00
C TYR A 380 38.52 -6.10 -11.50
N GLY A 381 38.66 -5.93 -10.19
CA GLY A 381 39.95 -5.83 -9.49
C GLY A 381 40.33 -7.13 -8.76
N THR A 382 41.52 -7.13 -8.16
CA THR A 382 42.00 -8.22 -7.30
C THR A 382 41.56 -8.06 -5.84
N ASP A 383 41.23 -6.85 -5.43
CA ASP A 383 40.76 -6.56 -4.07
C ASP A 383 39.24 -6.78 -4.00
N LYS A 384 38.83 -7.81 -3.25
CA LYS A 384 37.43 -8.20 -3.07
C LYS A 384 36.56 -7.16 -2.37
N GLU A 385 37.19 -6.21 -1.67
CA GLU A 385 36.50 -5.13 -0.94
C GLU A 385 36.25 -3.89 -1.82
N ILE A 386 36.86 -3.84 -3.01
CA ILE A 386 36.68 -2.74 -3.96
C ILE A 386 35.76 -3.17 -5.09
N LEU A 387 34.61 -2.51 -5.20
CA LEU A 387 33.68 -2.66 -6.31
C LEU A 387 33.84 -1.47 -7.26
N GLY A 388 33.96 -1.75 -8.56
CA GLY A 388 34.13 -0.71 -9.56
C GLY A 388 33.28 -0.93 -10.79
N TYR A 389 32.86 0.16 -11.43
CA TYR A 389 32.27 0.16 -12.77
C TYR A 389 32.45 1.52 -13.45
N VAL A 390 32.41 1.50 -14.77
CA VAL A 390 32.38 2.70 -15.60
C VAL A 390 30.95 2.97 -16.05
N ARG A 391 30.54 4.23 -15.97
CA ARG A 391 29.34 4.77 -16.60
C ARG A 391 29.75 5.71 -17.73
N SER A 392 29.27 5.52 -18.93
CA SER A 392 29.65 6.37 -20.06
C SER A 392 28.52 6.61 -21.05
N ASP A 393 28.51 7.82 -21.62
CA ASP A 393 27.72 8.23 -22.78
C ASP A 393 28.58 9.14 -23.69
N ASP A 394 27.96 9.77 -24.67
CA ASP A 394 28.65 10.67 -25.60
C ASP A 394 29.24 11.93 -24.92
N SER A 395 28.81 12.25 -23.72
CA SER A 395 29.18 13.48 -23.00
C SER A 395 30.20 13.25 -21.90
N ASP A 396 30.10 12.16 -21.15
CA ASP A 396 30.85 11.92 -19.92
C ASP A 396 31.27 10.44 -19.79
N ILE A 397 32.48 10.22 -19.27
CA ILE A 397 32.93 8.91 -18.77
C ILE A 397 33.21 9.07 -17.27
N MET A 398 32.62 8.18 -16.46
CA MET A 398 32.69 8.24 -15.01
C MET A 398 33.10 6.89 -14.45
N LEU A 399 34.22 6.84 -13.73
CA LEU A 399 34.68 5.67 -13.00
C LEU A 399 34.19 5.76 -11.56
N VAL A 400 33.35 4.83 -11.16
CA VAL A 400 32.86 4.69 -9.77
C VAL A 400 33.64 3.60 -9.09
N LEU A 401 34.26 3.90 -7.97
CA LEU A 401 34.93 2.92 -7.10
C LEU A 401 34.36 3.02 -5.69
N MET A 402 34.05 1.89 -5.11
CA MET A 402 33.44 1.77 -3.78
C MET A 402 34.25 0.80 -2.90
N ASN A 403 34.26 1.05 -1.60
CA ASN A 403 35.00 0.30 -0.61
C ASN A 403 34.08 -0.12 0.54
N ASN A 404 33.89 -1.43 0.73
CA ASN A 404 33.05 -1.98 1.80
C ASN A 404 33.83 -2.33 3.07
N SER A 405 35.10 -1.96 3.16
CA SER A 405 35.93 -2.19 4.36
C SER A 405 35.91 -1.01 5.32
N ALA A 406 36.32 -1.28 6.56
CA ALA A 406 36.39 -0.29 7.65
C ALA A 406 37.63 0.63 7.56
N ALA A 407 38.47 0.48 6.53
CA ALA A 407 39.66 1.29 6.35
C ALA A 407 39.73 1.85 4.93
N ASP A 408 40.28 3.03 4.81
CA ASP A 408 40.57 3.63 3.51
C ASP A 408 41.53 2.75 2.70
N LYS A 409 41.32 2.70 1.39
CA LYS A 409 42.14 1.90 0.48
C LYS A 409 42.73 2.74 -0.64
N SER A 410 44.03 2.60 -0.87
CA SER A 410 44.67 3.13 -2.05
C SER A 410 44.52 2.13 -3.21
N VAL A 411 43.82 2.54 -4.28
CA VAL A 411 43.49 1.69 -5.41
C VAL A 411 44.13 2.25 -6.67
N THR A 412 44.81 1.38 -7.44
CA THR A 412 45.36 1.73 -8.75
C THR A 412 44.56 1.07 -9.84
N VAL A 413 44.05 1.86 -10.80
CA VAL A 413 43.24 1.40 -11.92
C VAL A 413 43.89 1.83 -13.23
N ASN A 414 43.99 0.91 -14.20
CA ASN A 414 44.38 1.23 -15.56
C ASN A 414 43.19 1.86 -16.31
N VAL A 415 43.14 3.19 -16.29
CA VAL A 415 42.00 3.94 -16.86
C VAL A 415 42.06 4.02 -18.39
N ALA A 416 43.26 3.81 -18.99
CA ALA A 416 43.39 3.76 -20.45
C ALA A 416 42.67 2.55 -21.03
N GLU A 417 42.71 1.37 -20.36
CA GLU A 417 41.95 0.18 -20.76
C GLU A 417 40.43 0.36 -20.66
N LEU A 418 39.98 1.31 -19.83
CA LEU A 418 38.57 1.68 -19.65
C LEU A 418 38.12 2.78 -20.62
N GLY A 419 38.96 3.19 -21.57
CA GLY A 419 38.65 4.24 -22.53
C GLY A 419 38.77 5.67 -21.96
N ILE A 420 39.30 5.83 -20.77
CA ILE A 420 39.46 7.13 -20.12
C ILE A 420 40.84 7.71 -20.49
N ASN A 421 40.87 8.70 -21.39
CA ASN A 421 42.09 9.28 -21.93
C ASN A 421 42.43 10.65 -21.33
N ALA A 422 42.00 10.94 -20.11
CA ALA A 422 42.29 12.19 -19.41
C ALA A 422 43.66 12.17 -18.75
N ALA A 423 44.37 13.30 -18.73
CA ALA A 423 45.65 13.45 -18.01
C ALA A 423 45.43 13.58 -16.48
N GLU A 424 44.28 14.07 -16.07
CA GLU A 424 43.90 14.29 -14.68
C GLU A 424 42.42 13.99 -14.50
N LEU A 425 42.10 13.19 -13.50
CA LEU A 425 40.72 12.91 -13.08
C LEU A 425 40.40 13.69 -11.82
N ALA A 426 39.13 13.99 -11.63
CA ALA A 426 38.65 14.58 -10.38
C ALA A 426 37.43 13.81 -9.84
N ASP A 427 37.37 13.65 -8.53
CA ASP A 427 36.25 13.12 -7.82
C ASP A 427 35.13 14.17 -7.72
N VAL A 428 33.98 13.88 -8.31
CA VAL A 428 32.85 14.82 -8.32
C VAL A 428 32.19 14.99 -6.93
N ILE A 429 32.48 14.08 -6.00
CA ILE A 429 31.99 14.17 -4.62
C ILE A 429 32.78 15.23 -3.83
N THR A 430 34.11 15.18 -3.91
CA THR A 430 35.01 16.00 -3.07
C THR A 430 35.69 17.14 -3.82
N GLY A 431 35.78 17.06 -5.14
CA GLY A 431 36.55 17.96 -5.99
C GLY A 431 38.05 17.65 -6.03
N ASN A 432 38.50 16.62 -5.30
CA ASN A 432 39.92 16.24 -5.27
C ASN A 432 40.36 15.67 -6.61
N SER A 433 41.53 16.09 -7.08
CA SER A 433 42.08 15.62 -8.37
C SER A 433 43.19 14.59 -8.16
N CYS A 434 43.30 13.68 -9.13
CA CYS A 434 44.40 12.71 -9.20
C CYS A 434 44.95 12.64 -10.64
N SER A 435 46.27 12.47 -10.76
CA SER A 435 46.95 12.34 -12.05
C SER A 435 46.71 10.95 -12.65
N ALA A 436 46.43 10.91 -13.94
CA ALA A 436 46.32 9.67 -14.74
C ALA A 436 47.63 9.39 -15.52
N ALA A 437 48.76 9.53 -14.87
CA ALA A 437 50.06 9.35 -15.47
C ALA A 437 50.28 7.93 -16.01
N GLY A 438 50.71 7.82 -17.26
CA GLY A 438 50.97 6.52 -17.90
C GLY A 438 49.71 5.66 -18.11
N GLY A 439 48.53 6.27 -18.14
CA GLY A 439 47.25 5.54 -18.38
C GLY A 439 46.67 4.90 -17.11
N SER A 440 47.25 5.15 -15.95
CA SER A 440 46.73 4.62 -14.67
C SER A 440 46.49 5.73 -13.68
N VAL A 441 45.51 5.59 -12.83
CA VAL A 441 45.20 6.46 -11.70
C VAL A 441 45.37 5.70 -10.38
N THR A 442 45.95 6.36 -9.39
CA THR A 442 45.93 5.89 -8.00
C THR A 442 45.10 6.83 -7.16
N VAL A 443 44.07 6.30 -6.50
CA VAL A 443 43.12 7.09 -5.72
C VAL A 443 42.88 6.44 -4.37
N ASN A 444 42.65 7.28 -3.34
CA ASN A 444 42.19 6.81 -2.04
C ASN A 444 40.69 6.65 -2.05
N VAL A 445 40.18 5.45 -1.81
CA VAL A 445 38.75 5.12 -1.70
C VAL A 445 38.39 5.04 -0.23
N PRO A 446 37.56 5.96 0.30
CA PRO A 446 37.26 6.02 1.73
C PRO A 446 36.55 4.76 2.25
N ALA A 447 36.73 4.45 3.55
CA ALA A 447 36.04 3.36 4.24
C ALA A 447 34.53 3.52 4.16
N TYR A 448 33.80 2.44 3.86
CA TYR A 448 32.34 2.39 3.70
C TYR A 448 31.77 3.51 2.81
N ASN A 449 32.52 3.90 1.78
CA ASN A 449 32.14 4.95 0.86
C ASN A 449 32.80 4.71 -0.51
N GLY A 450 32.89 5.74 -1.36
CA GLY A 450 33.50 5.63 -2.66
C GLY A 450 33.86 6.97 -3.27
N VAL A 451 34.31 6.91 -4.52
CA VAL A 451 34.65 8.06 -5.37
C VAL A 451 33.96 7.93 -6.71
N ILE A 452 33.63 9.05 -7.32
CA ILE A 452 33.10 9.15 -8.68
C ILE A 452 34.07 10.01 -9.48
N LEU A 453 34.92 9.38 -10.26
CA LEU A 453 35.99 10.06 -11.00
C LEU A 453 35.54 10.36 -12.44
N THR A 454 35.76 11.57 -12.90
CA THR A 454 35.60 11.98 -14.29
C THR A 454 36.80 12.82 -14.74
N ASP A 455 36.93 13.09 -16.06
CA ASP A 455 37.90 14.05 -16.55
C ASP A 455 37.74 15.39 -15.81
N LYS A 456 38.82 15.92 -15.28
CA LYS A 456 38.82 17.18 -14.54
C LYS A 456 38.18 18.33 -15.33
N GLY A 457 38.36 18.35 -16.65
CA GLY A 457 37.74 19.32 -17.55
C GLY A 457 36.23 19.20 -17.67
N HIS A 458 35.64 18.04 -17.28
CA HIS A 458 34.22 17.75 -17.35
C HIS A 458 33.52 17.82 -16.00
N VAL A 459 34.21 18.22 -14.93
CA VAL A 459 33.57 18.38 -13.61
C VAL A 459 32.52 19.48 -13.67
N LYS A 460 31.29 19.13 -13.37
CA LYS A 460 30.15 20.05 -13.30
C LYS A 460 29.98 20.58 -11.88
N GLN A 461 29.59 21.83 -11.77
CA GLN A 461 29.22 22.37 -10.47
C GLN A 461 27.89 21.77 -10.04
N VAL A 462 27.90 21.06 -8.92
CA VAL A 462 26.72 20.46 -8.32
C VAL A 462 26.33 21.27 -7.09
N SER A 463 25.11 21.77 -7.05
CA SER A 463 24.55 22.48 -5.90
C SER A 463 23.37 21.72 -5.32
N VAL A 464 23.26 21.73 -4.01
CA VAL A 464 22.12 21.20 -3.26
C VAL A 464 21.34 22.39 -2.72
N ASP A 465 20.04 22.41 -2.93
CA ASP A 465 19.16 23.40 -2.32
C ASP A 465 18.82 22.95 -0.90
N GLU A 466 19.60 23.45 0.07
CA GLU A 466 19.43 23.08 1.48
C GLU A 466 18.10 23.56 2.08
N GLU A 467 17.47 24.60 1.50
CA GLU A 467 16.18 25.10 1.98
C GLU A 467 15.08 24.04 1.77
N ASN A 468 15.12 23.30 0.66
CA ASN A 468 14.18 22.22 0.38
C ASN A 468 14.39 20.96 1.23
N LEU A 469 15.52 20.86 1.96
CA LEU A 469 15.80 19.72 2.84
C LEU A 469 15.28 19.91 4.27
N LYS A 470 14.95 21.15 4.67
CA LYS A 470 14.55 21.48 6.04
C LYS A 470 13.41 20.62 6.60
N PRO A 471 12.33 20.33 5.86
CA PRO A 471 11.25 19.49 6.39
C PRO A 471 11.72 18.12 6.89
N GLY A 472 12.80 17.58 6.33
CA GLY A 472 13.33 16.26 6.71
C GLY A 472 14.01 16.23 8.08
N PHE A 473 14.65 17.32 8.50
CA PHE A 473 15.49 17.35 9.71
C PHE A 473 15.31 18.60 10.61
N ASP A 474 14.58 19.61 10.18
CA ASP A 474 14.35 20.80 11.00
C ASP A 474 13.31 20.49 12.09
N PRO A 475 13.66 20.63 13.40
CA PRO A 475 12.72 20.40 14.50
C PRO A 475 11.42 21.21 14.42
N ALA A 476 11.40 22.32 13.64
CA ALA A 476 10.17 23.08 13.42
C ALA A 476 9.07 22.28 12.69
N TYR A 477 9.46 21.25 11.94
CA TYR A 477 8.53 20.35 11.22
C TYR A 477 8.16 19.08 12.01
N LYS A 478 8.73 18.91 13.22
CA LYS A 478 8.39 17.76 14.07
C LYS A 478 6.91 17.79 14.45
N ILE A 479 6.23 16.67 14.20
CA ILE A 479 4.82 16.52 14.60
C ILE A 479 4.73 16.48 16.12
N LYS A 480 3.99 17.44 16.69
CA LYS A 480 3.75 17.50 18.13
C LYS A 480 2.87 16.34 18.58
N ALA A 481 3.09 15.90 19.83
CA ALA A 481 2.33 14.77 20.39
C ALA A 481 0.80 15.02 20.37
N GLU A 482 0.36 16.25 20.59
CA GLU A 482 -1.04 16.67 20.55
C GLU A 482 -1.64 16.67 19.14
N GLU A 483 -0.83 16.65 18.08
CA GLU A 483 -1.27 16.57 16.68
C GLU A 483 -1.38 15.12 16.17
N ARG A 484 -0.94 14.16 16.98
CA ARG A 484 -1.05 12.74 16.62
C ARG A 484 -2.49 12.25 16.78
N ALA A 485 -2.89 11.35 15.88
CA ALA A 485 -4.22 10.73 15.96
C ALA A 485 -4.41 10.01 17.31
N VAL A 486 -5.46 10.37 18.00
CA VAL A 486 -5.87 9.71 19.24
C VAL A 486 -6.86 8.62 18.88
N LYS A 487 -6.49 7.38 19.14
CA LYS A 487 -7.30 6.20 18.81
C LYS A 487 -8.52 6.09 19.74
N VAL A 488 -9.60 5.54 19.19
CA VAL A 488 -10.76 5.13 20.00
C VAL A 488 -10.36 3.95 20.89
N THR A 489 -10.78 3.98 22.15
CA THR A 489 -10.57 2.91 23.13
C THR A 489 -11.88 2.30 23.62
N GLY A 490 -13.03 2.79 23.14
CA GLY A 490 -14.33 2.24 23.49
C GLY A 490 -15.50 3.11 23.05
N VAL A 491 -16.69 2.52 23.08
CA VAL A 491 -17.97 3.20 22.89
C VAL A 491 -18.97 2.77 23.96
N SER A 492 -19.79 3.69 24.40
CA SER A 492 -20.89 3.41 25.33
C SER A 492 -22.12 4.24 25.01
N LEU A 493 -23.26 3.81 25.52
CA LEU A 493 -24.51 4.53 25.37
C LEU A 493 -24.99 5.08 26.71
N LYS A 494 -25.38 6.36 26.78
CA LYS A 494 -25.99 6.99 27.97
C LYS A 494 -27.31 6.33 28.32
N LYS A 495 -28.02 5.78 27.33
CA LYS A 495 -29.26 5.02 27.49
C LYS A 495 -29.16 3.75 26.66
N THR A 496 -29.23 2.62 27.34
CA THR A 496 -29.16 1.27 26.73
C THR A 496 -30.54 0.71 26.40
N GLU A 497 -31.62 1.41 26.75
CA GLU A 497 -32.98 1.01 26.40
C GLU A 497 -33.83 2.24 26.03
N ILE A 498 -34.67 2.10 25.00
CA ILE A 498 -35.68 3.09 24.61
C ILE A 498 -37.01 2.39 24.33
N THR A 499 -38.11 3.10 24.58
CA THR A 499 -39.46 2.60 24.26
C THR A 499 -40.14 3.58 23.32
N LEU A 500 -40.63 3.08 22.19
CA LEU A 500 -41.32 3.86 21.16
C LEU A 500 -42.72 3.32 20.91
N GLN A 501 -43.63 4.18 20.50
CA GLN A 501 -44.92 3.73 19.95
C GLN A 501 -44.77 3.51 18.44
N LYS A 502 -45.45 2.51 17.90
CA LYS A 502 -45.47 2.25 16.45
C LYS A 502 -45.69 3.53 15.64
N GLY A 503 -44.86 3.73 14.64
CA GLY A 503 -44.84 4.90 13.75
C GLY A 503 -44.15 6.14 14.31
N LYS A 504 -43.50 6.04 15.47
CA LYS A 504 -42.70 7.12 16.06
C LYS A 504 -41.21 6.91 15.81
N THR A 505 -40.45 7.99 15.78
CA THR A 505 -39.01 8.03 15.61
C THR A 505 -38.33 8.60 16.85
N ALA A 506 -37.07 8.17 17.10
CA ALA A 506 -36.19 8.78 18.08
C ALA A 506 -34.76 8.75 17.52
N ASN A 507 -33.99 9.79 17.76
CA ASN A 507 -32.58 9.81 17.44
C ASN A 507 -31.76 9.32 18.63
N ILE A 508 -30.83 8.36 18.42
CA ILE A 508 -29.97 7.81 19.46
C ILE A 508 -28.51 8.31 19.38
N SER A 509 -28.14 9.08 18.36
CA SER A 509 -26.76 9.58 18.20
C SER A 509 -26.28 10.41 19.39
N GLU A 510 -27.15 11.21 20.01
CA GLU A 510 -26.83 12.00 21.21
C GLU A 510 -26.56 11.14 22.46
N ASN A 511 -26.95 9.86 22.43
CA ASN A 511 -26.68 8.92 23.49
C ASN A 511 -25.29 8.27 23.37
N VAL A 512 -24.68 8.32 22.19
CA VAL A 512 -23.38 7.69 21.91
C VAL A 512 -22.27 8.47 22.59
N VAL A 513 -21.40 7.78 23.29
CA VAL A 513 -20.19 8.34 23.91
C VAL A 513 -18.99 7.52 23.45
N VAL A 514 -18.15 8.10 22.62
CA VAL A 514 -16.89 7.50 22.18
C VAL A 514 -15.78 7.91 23.15
N ALA A 515 -14.94 6.98 23.53
CA ALA A 515 -13.81 7.20 24.42
C ALA A 515 -12.48 6.98 23.68
N PRO A 516 -11.44 7.79 23.96
CA PRO A 516 -11.50 9.01 24.77
C PRO A 516 -12.25 10.14 24.02
N GLN A 517 -12.74 11.15 24.72
CA GLN A 517 -13.51 12.25 24.12
C GLN A 517 -12.75 13.06 23.06
N ASN A 518 -11.42 13.05 23.14
CA ASN A 518 -10.53 13.68 22.15
C ASN A 518 -10.06 12.71 21.05
N ALA A 519 -10.72 11.56 20.88
CA ALA A 519 -10.40 10.65 19.77
C ALA A 519 -10.54 11.38 18.42
N THR A 520 -9.59 11.15 17.54
CA THR A 520 -9.51 11.84 16.24
C THR A 520 -10.65 11.46 15.31
N ASN A 521 -11.07 10.18 15.33
CA ASN A 521 -12.20 9.68 14.54
C ASN A 521 -13.27 9.10 15.47
N THR A 522 -14.33 9.88 15.75
CA THR A 522 -15.46 9.49 16.59
C THR A 522 -16.66 8.97 15.81
N ALA A 523 -16.51 8.74 14.50
CA ALA A 523 -17.57 8.27 13.63
C ALA A 523 -18.06 6.87 14.04
N VAL A 524 -19.38 6.66 13.97
CA VAL A 524 -20.03 5.38 14.29
C VAL A 524 -20.96 4.93 13.18
N LYS A 525 -21.22 3.63 13.13
CA LYS A 525 -22.25 3.00 12.30
C LYS A 525 -23.35 2.46 13.22
N TYR A 526 -24.58 2.32 12.69
CA TYR A 526 -25.73 1.78 13.41
C TYR A 526 -26.28 0.57 12.66
N LYS A 527 -26.61 -0.49 13.41
CA LYS A 527 -27.22 -1.70 12.87
C LYS A 527 -28.38 -2.14 13.75
N THR A 528 -29.46 -2.63 13.15
CA THR A 528 -30.60 -3.21 13.90
C THR A 528 -30.63 -4.72 13.78
N SER A 529 -31.02 -5.39 14.84
CA SER A 529 -31.26 -6.84 14.84
C SER A 529 -32.55 -7.26 14.11
N ASP A 530 -33.52 -6.33 13.95
CA ASP A 530 -34.78 -6.59 13.28
C ASP A 530 -35.39 -5.30 12.70
N LYS A 531 -35.22 -5.11 11.38
CA LYS A 531 -35.75 -3.96 10.64
C LYS A 531 -37.30 -3.95 10.62
N THR A 532 -37.95 -5.09 10.78
CA THR A 532 -39.43 -5.16 10.79
C THR A 532 -40.02 -4.60 12.05
N VAL A 533 -39.30 -4.70 13.17
CA VAL A 533 -39.68 -4.11 14.46
C VAL A 533 -39.21 -2.67 14.58
N ALA A 534 -37.93 -2.40 14.36
CA ALA A 534 -37.34 -1.07 14.39
C ALA A 534 -36.20 -0.95 13.39
N SER A 535 -36.23 0.04 12.51
CA SER A 535 -35.15 0.38 11.59
C SER A 535 -34.32 1.54 12.16
N VAL A 536 -33.06 1.64 11.75
CA VAL A 536 -32.16 2.76 12.09
C VAL A 536 -31.46 3.24 10.82
N ASP A 537 -31.30 4.54 10.66
CA ASP A 537 -30.55 5.13 9.55
C ASP A 537 -29.10 5.49 9.95
N LYS A 538 -28.30 5.93 8.98
CA LYS A 538 -26.89 6.33 9.19
C LYS A 538 -26.70 7.48 10.18
N ASP A 539 -27.73 8.27 10.45
CA ASP A 539 -27.71 9.42 11.37
C ASP A 539 -28.22 9.04 12.77
N GLY A 540 -28.53 7.75 13.01
CA GLY A 540 -29.00 7.23 14.28
C GLY A 540 -30.49 7.49 14.55
N ASN A 541 -31.32 7.78 13.52
CA ASN A 541 -32.75 7.89 13.66
C ASN A 541 -33.39 6.51 13.66
N VAL A 542 -33.92 6.11 14.80
CA VAL A 542 -34.63 4.84 14.98
C VAL A 542 -36.11 5.03 14.68
N THR A 543 -36.67 4.25 13.76
CA THR A 543 -38.11 4.25 13.41
C THR A 543 -38.77 2.98 13.91
N ALA A 544 -39.85 3.14 14.69
CA ALA A 544 -40.65 2.02 15.22
C ALA A 544 -41.65 1.52 14.18
N ASN A 545 -41.40 0.36 13.57
CA ASN A 545 -42.17 -0.19 12.46
C ASN A 545 -43.30 -1.12 12.90
N ALA A 546 -43.04 -2.06 13.82
CA ALA A 546 -44.02 -3.01 14.33
C ALA A 546 -43.80 -3.26 15.83
N LYS A 547 -44.86 -3.77 16.51
CA LYS A 547 -44.78 -4.16 17.92
C LYS A 547 -43.78 -5.30 18.12
N GLY A 548 -42.83 -5.11 19.03
CA GLY A 548 -41.81 -6.11 19.32
C GLY A 548 -40.60 -5.48 20.05
N THR A 549 -39.50 -6.17 20.00
CA THR A 549 -38.22 -5.71 20.54
C THR A 549 -37.13 -5.92 19.51
N ALA A 550 -36.31 -4.91 19.24
CA ALA A 550 -35.12 -4.99 18.41
C ALA A 550 -33.92 -4.41 19.18
N THR A 551 -32.73 -4.83 18.86
CA THR A 551 -31.48 -4.27 19.38
C THR A 551 -30.81 -3.42 18.31
N ILE A 552 -30.45 -2.19 18.64
CA ILE A 552 -29.63 -1.34 17.79
C ILE A 552 -28.19 -1.44 18.31
N THR A 553 -27.30 -1.98 17.50
CA THR A 553 -25.86 -2.00 17.76
C THR A 553 -25.21 -0.76 17.17
N VAL A 554 -24.39 -0.10 17.96
CA VAL A 554 -23.57 1.05 17.58
C VAL A 554 -22.14 0.59 17.52
N THR A 555 -21.46 0.77 16.39
CA THR A 555 -20.06 0.35 16.18
C THR A 555 -19.22 1.56 15.80
N THR A 556 -18.07 1.75 16.42
CA THR A 556 -17.12 2.80 16.03
C THR A 556 -16.39 2.43 14.74
N LYS A 557 -16.11 3.41 13.86
CA LYS A 557 -15.31 3.17 12.65
C LYS A 557 -13.82 3.01 12.96
N ASP A 558 -13.33 3.56 14.06
CA ASP A 558 -11.97 3.35 14.55
C ASP A 558 -12.02 2.37 15.71
N GLY A 559 -11.33 1.23 15.59
CA GLY A 559 -11.20 0.20 16.62
C GLY A 559 -12.42 -0.72 16.77
N MET A 560 -13.46 -0.59 15.94
CA MET A 560 -14.64 -1.49 15.87
C MET A 560 -15.32 -1.81 17.21
N PHE A 561 -15.23 -0.93 18.21
CA PHE A 561 -15.88 -1.09 19.50
C PHE A 561 -17.40 -0.99 19.38
N THR A 562 -18.14 -1.84 20.09
CA THR A 562 -19.60 -1.92 20.01
C THR A 562 -20.31 -1.57 21.31
N SER A 563 -21.53 -1.08 21.20
CA SER A 563 -22.47 -0.89 22.33
C SER A 563 -23.91 -1.05 21.82
N GLU A 564 -24.79 -1.53 22.66
CA GLU A 564 -26.15 -1.90 22.26
C GLU A 564 -27.22 -1.06 22.94
N CYS A 565 -28.30 -0.76 22.18
CA CYS A 565 -29.52 -0.12 22.66
C CYS A 565 -30.73 -1.02 22.37
N LYS A 566 -31.41 -1.49 23.39
CA LYS A 566 -32.67 -2.24 23.26
C LYS A 566 -33.82 -1.29 22.93
N VAL A 567 -34.51 -1.53 21.84
CA VAL A 567 -35.69 -0.78 21.40
C VAL A 567 -36.93 -1.62 21.60
N THR A 568 -37.86 -1.16 22.46
CA THR A 568 -39.17 -1.80 22.65
C THR A 568 -40.23 -0.97 21.96
N VAL A 569 -40.94 -1.59 21.01
CA VAL A 569 -42.04 -0.94 20.28
C VAL A 569 -43.39 -1.42 20.83
N GLY A 570 -44.15 -0.46 21.37
CA GLY A 570 -45.50 -0.68 21.85
C GLY A 570 -46.59 -0.27 20.85
N ASP A 571 -47.82 -0.69 21.12
CA ASP A 571 -48.97 -0.29 20.29
C ASP A 571 -49.17 1.24 20.35
N GLN A 572 -49.69 1.80 19.28
CA GLN A 572 -50.09 3.20 19.24
C GLN A 572 -51.28 3.43 20.18
N VAL A 573 -51.09 4.23 21.20
CA VAL A 573 -52.21 4.57 22.12
C VAL A 573 -53.05 5.64 21.47
N GLN A 574 -54.24 5.28 21.04
CA GLN A 574 -55.23 6.26 20.62
C GLN A 574 -55.94 6.87 21.85
N ALA A 575 -56.06 8.18 21.85
CA ALA A 575 -56.88 8.85 22.86
C ALA A 575 -58.36 8.44 22.71
N ALA A 576 -58.86 7.67 23.65
CA ALA A 576 -60.25 7.19 23.61
C ALA A 576 -61.28 8.31 23.82
N LYS A 577 -60.89 9.40 24.45
CA LYS A 577 -61.81 10.54 24.74
C LYS A 577 -61.03 11.78 25.18
N ILE A 578 -61.38 12.92 24.61
CA ILE A 578 -60.95 14.21 25.10
C ILE A 578 -62.11 14.83 25.88
N LYS A 579 -61.91 15.22 27.12
CA LYS A 579 -62.89 15.93 27.94
C LYS A 579 -62.32 17.31 28.26
N LEU A 580 -62.99 18.33 27.77
CA LEU A 580 -62.63 19.70 28.11
C LEU A 580 -63.03 20.02 29.56
N ASN A 581 -62.21 20.71 30.29
CA ASN A 581 -62.52 21.20 31.63
C ASN A 581 -63.59 22.29 31.63
N LYS A 582 -63.82 22.94 30.49
CA LYS A 582 -64.92 23.84 30.26
C LYS A 582 -65.45 23.69 28.82
N THR A 583 -66.74 23.54 28.63
CA THR A 583 -67.43 23.41 27.35
C THR A 583 -67.97 24.77 26.83
N LYS A 584 -68.03 25.75 27.68
CA LYS A 584 -68.37 27.16 27.37
C LYS A 584 -67.45 28.08 28.16
N LEU A 585 -66.93 29.08 27.48
CA LEU A 585 -66.01 30.05 28.07
C LEU A 585 -66.36 31.44 27.54
N SER A 586 -66.59 32.39 28.48
CA SER A 586 -66.74 33.80 28.14
C SER A 586 -65.50 34.56 28.60
N LEU A 587 -64.85 35.22 27.69
CA LEU A 587 -63.63 36.01 27.98
C LEU A 587 -63.94 37.52 27.73
N LYS A 588 -63.45 38.38 28.62
CA LYS A 588 -63.39 39.81 28.34
C LYS A 588 -62.35 40.10 27.27
N LYS A 589 -62.56 41.05 26.41
CA LYS A 589 -61.65 41.49 25.37
C LYS A 589 -60.21 41.65 25.94
N GLY A 590 -59.23 41.02 25.34
CA GLY A 590 -57.82 41.07 25.74
C GLY A 590 -57.41 40.07 26.86
N LYS A 591 -58.26 39.14 27.27
CA LYS A 591 -57.91 38.03 28.23
C LYS A 591 -57.79 36.71 27.50
N THR A 592 -56.89 35.86 27.97
CA THR A 592 -56.63 34.49 27.48
C THR A 592 -56.97 33.47 28.56
N TYR A 593 -57.30 32.26 28.14
CA TYR A 593 -57.52 31.11 29.02
C TYR A 593 -57.04 29.84 28.37
N THR A 594 -56.27 29.04 29.07
CA THR A 594 -55.81 27.75 28.57
C THR A 594 -56.83 26.67 28.91
N LEU A 595 -57.35 26.00 27.90
CA LEU A 595 -58.18 24.80 28.09
C LEU A 595 -57.27 23.62 28.47
N LYS A 596 -57.64 22.89 29.51
CA LYS A 596 -56.92 21.69 30.00
C LYS A 596 -57.71 20.44 29.69
#